data_52ab9d7d946a326dd93eb727da4e2b9c
#
_entry.id   52ab9d7d946a326dd93eb727da4e2b9c
#
_cell.length_a   1.000
_cell.length_b   1.000
_cell.length_c   1.000
_cell.angle_alpha   90.00
_cell.angle_beta   90.00
_cell.angle_gamma   90.00
#
_symmetry.space_group_name_H-M   'P 1'
#
loop_
_entity.id
_entity.type
_entity.pdbx_description
1 polymer ?
#
loop_
_entity_poly.entity_id
_entity_poly.type
_entity_poly.pdbx_seq_one_letter_code
_entity_poly.pdbx_strand_id
1 'polypeptide(L)'
;MKKISPERISLEKDQILSLRKYAEEHKTKATIQIINSFLPFIGIWILMYLSLDISYWITFGLGIINAFFLVRIFIIQHDCGHQSFVKNRTAQKIIGYACSYFSTIPFNYWAKSHSVHHKLNGQLEIRDIGDVTTYTVAEFKQFNRTKRFWYKVYRSPIVMFLLGPIYYVFIHNRLAKIKLPAFQNFKKGVVLNNILLLVAFAILGFTLGWAKFLLVHLTVLVMFSIIAIWFFYVQHQHEHSYKQWKKNWDYVTSALKGSTYYKIPRVFNWLTGNIGIHHVHHLNPLIPNYNLKKCIQENPWLNQFPTIIGFKDSLKLASNKLWDETQQRMISFKEFYDLERRGLIPVPVKS
;
A
#
# COMPACT_ATOMS: atom_id res chain seq x y z
N MET A 1 0.95 -30.60 -17.24
CA MET A 1 0.53 -29.28 -17.79
C MET A 1 1.78 -28.53 -18.28
N LYS A 2 1.74 -27.94 -19.49
CA LYS A 2 2.84 -27.09 -19.98
C LYS A 2 2.97 -25.85 -19.09
N LYS A 3 4.19 -25.55 -18.62
CA LYS A 3 4.46 -24.34 -17.82
C LYS A 3 4.30 -23.11 -18.73
N ILE A 4 3.41 -22.19 -18.36
CA ILE A 4 3.24 -20.94 -19.08
C ILE A 4 4.39 -20.02 -18.67
N SER A 5 5.25 -19.64 -19.63
CA SER A 5 6.24 -18.59 -19.37
C SER A 5 5.53 -17.24 -19.47
N PRO A 6 5.66 -16.36 -18.47
CA PRO A 6 5.07 -15.04 -18.60
C PRO A 6 5.76 -14.27 -19.73
N GLU A 7 4.95 -13.71 -20.61
CA GLU A 7 5.44 -12.82 -21.65
C GLU A 7 6.01 -11.54 -21.01
N ARG A 8 7.27 -11.23 -21.31
CA ARG A 8 7.91 -10.00 -20.84
C ARG A 8 7.41 -8.81 -21.64
N ILE A 9 7.07 -7.74 -20.92
CA ILE A 9 6.69 -6.47 -21.56
C ILE A 9 7.98 -5.71 -21.89
N SER A 10 8.15 -5.38 -23.17
CA SER A 10 9.17 -4.45 -23.63
C SER A 10 8.50 -3.14 -24.02
N LEU A 11 8.97 -2.04 -23.49
CA LEU A 11 8.50 -0.70 -23.83
C LEU A 11 9.46 -0.05 -24.82
N GLU A 12 8.89 0.60 -25.84
CA GLU A 12 9.64 1.43 -26.77
C GLU A 12 10.30 2.60 -26.04
N LYS A 13 11.48 3.03 -26.54
CA LYS A 13 12.21 4.17 -25.95
C LYS A 13 11.35 5.42 -25.89
N ASP A 14 10.55 5.67 -26.91
CA ASP A 14 9.67 6.84 -26.98
C ASP A 14 8.52 6.75 -25.96
N GLN A 15 8.00 5.56 -25.67
CA GLN A 15 7.02 5.34 -24.62
C GLN A 15 7.60 5.75 -23.25
N ILE A 16 8.83 5.30 -22.94
CA ILE A 16 9.50 5.65 -21.69
C ILE A 16 9.79 7.16 -21.60
N LEU A 17 10.26 7.76 -22.71
CA LEU A 17 10.54 9.18 -22.78
C LEU A 17 9.28 10.04 -22.63
N SER A 18 8.14 9.60 -23.18
CA SER A 18 6.87 10.31 -23.05
C SER A 18 6.41 10.48 -21.61
N LEU A 19 6.85 9.60 -20.69
CA LEU A 19 6.48 9.67 -19.27
C LEU A 19 7.29 10.69 -18.47
N ARG A 20 8.46 11.12 -18.97
CA ARG A 20 9.36 12.03 -18.22
C ARG A 20 8.73 13.38 -17.89
N LYS A 21 7.93 13.94 -18.82
CA LYS A 21 7.25 15.24 -18.61
C LYS A 21 6.28 15.25 -17.43
N TYR A 22 5.78 14.08 -17.01
CA TYR A 22 4.86 13.97 -15.85
C TYR A 22 5.61 13.85 -14.52
N ALA A 23 6.92 13.55 -14.53
CA ALA A 23 7.75 13.54 -13.35
C ALA A 23 8.19 14.94 -12.90
N GLU A 24 7.79 15.98 -13.63
CA GLU A 24 8.03 17.36 -13.23
C GLU A 24 7.11 17.75 -12.07
N GLU A 25 7.73 18.27 -11.01
CA GLU A 25 7.02 18.71 -9.82
C GLU A 25 6.46 20.14 -10.01
N HIS A 26 5.23 20.34 -9.53
CA HIS A 26 4.52 21.60 -9.59
C HIS A 26 4.26 22.16 -8.18
N LYS A 27 4.97 23.23 -7.80
CA LYS A 27 4.86 23.87 -6.49
C LYS A 27 3.40 24.24 -6.15
N THR A 28 2.66 24.84 -7.07
CA THR A 28 1.24 25.23 -6.85
C THR A 28 0.35 24.02 -6.58
N LYS A 29 0.46 22.93 -7.39
CA LYS A 29 -0.35 21.73 -7.16
C LYS A 29 -0.02 21.08 -5.82
N ALA A 30 1.26 21.00 -5.47
CA ALA A 30 1.71 20.46 -4.18
C ALA A 30 1.19 21.31 -3.01
N THR A 31 1.27 22.63 -3.07
CA THR A 31 0.75 23.55 -2.03
C THR A 31 -0.77 23.41 -1.88
N ILE A 32 -1.52 23.43 -2.99
CA ILE A 32 -2.97 23.21 -2.96
C ILE A 32 -3.32 21.86 -2.34
N GLN A 33 -2.57 20.79 -2.67
CA GLN A 33 -2.82 19.47 -2.10
C GLN A 33 -2.54 19.43 -0.60
N ILE A 34 -1.49 20.07 -0.10
CA ILE A 34 -1.25 20.22 1.34
C ILE A 34 -2.43 20.90 2.00
N ILE A 35 -2.81 22.08 1.51
CA ILE A 35 -3.89 22.87 2.10
C ILE A 35 -5.21 22.09 2.12
N ASN A 36 -5.63 21.54 0.98
CA ASN A 36 -6.90 20.81 0.86
C ASN A 36 -6.89 19.39 1.44
N SER A 37 -5.75 18.96 2.04
CA SER A 37 -5.64 17.73 2.83
C SER A 37 -5.65 18.03 4.32
N PHE A 38 -4.80 18.94 4.78
CA PHE A 38 -4.62 19.22 6.20
C PHE A 38 -5.75 20.08 6.79
N LEU A 39 -6.24 21.10 6.08
CA LEU A 39 -7.33 21.93 6.62
C LEU A 39 -8.62 21.13 6.84
N PRO A 40 -9.13 20.34 5.87
CA PRO A 40 -10.29 19.50 6.12
C PRO A 40 -10.03 18.45 7.20
N PHE A 41 -8.84 17.82 7.22
CA PHE A 41 -8.48 16.86 8.26
C PHE A 41 -8.61 17.47 9.67
N ILE A 42 -8.01 18.63 9.88
CA ILE A 42 -8.04 19.33 11.18
C ILE A 42 -9.48 19.77 11.50
N GLY A 43 -10.19 20.36 10.54
CA GLY A 43 -11.58 20.81 10.73
C GLY A 43 -12.51 19.66 11.11
N ILE A 44 -12.45 18.54 10.40
CA ILE A 44 -13.25 17.34 10.71
C ILE A 44 -12.81 16.74 12.06
N TRP A 45 -11.53 16.73 12.38
CA TRP A 45 -11.04 16.24 13.68
C TRP A 45 -11.63 17.06 14.85
N ILE A 46 -11.70 18.40 14.71
CA ILE A 46 -12.35 19.28 15.70
C ILE A 46 -13.85 18.96 15.78
N LEU A 47 -14.54 18.81 14.64
CA LEU A 47 -15.96 18.44 14.63
C LEU A 47 -16.20 17.08 15.29
N MET A 48 -15.33 16.11 15.09
CA MET A 48 -15.36 14.82 15.79
C MET A 48 -15.24 14.99 17.30
N TYR A 49 -14.33 15.85 17.76
CA TYR A 49 -14.12 16.11 19.18
C TYR A 49 -15.39 16.74 19.82
N LEU A 50 -15.98 17.73 19.15
CA LEU A 50 -17.20 18.39 19.60
C LEU A 50 -18.42 17.46 19.54
N SER A 51 -18.51 16.59 18.54
CA SER A 51 -19.62 15.66 18.37
C SER A 51 -19.68 14.54 19.42
N LEU A 52 -18.59 14.31 20.17
CA LEU A 52 -18.60 13.35 21.29
C LEU A 52 -19.59 13.71 22.39
N ASP A 53 -19.87 15.00 22.58
CA ASP A 53 -20.83 15.46 23.58
C ASP A 53 -22.30 15.28 23.10
N ILE A 54 -22.50 14.92 21.82
CA ILE A 54 -23.81 14.63 21.20
C ILE A 54 -23.99 13.13 21.01
N SER A 55 -23.11 12.49 20.24
CA SER A 55 -23.16 11.05 19.96
C SER A 55 -21.86 10.54 19.36
N TYR A 56 -21.33 9.43 19.89
CA TYR A 56 -20.18 8.74 19.30
C TYR A 56 -20.43 8.26 17.86
N TRP A 57 -21.66 7.96 17.49
CA TRP A 57 -21.96 7.51 16.12
C TRP A 57 -21.77 8.63 15.08
N ILE A 58 -22.00 9.90 15.46
CA ILE A 58 -21.65 11.06 14.63
C ILE A 58 -20.12 11.14 14.49
N THR A 59 -19.41 11.05 15.62
CA THR A 59 -17.95 11.00 15.65
C THR A 59 -17.40 9.87 14.78
N PHE A 60 -17.98 8.68 14.85
CA PHE A 60 -17.58 7.52 14.04
C PHE A 60 -17.80 7.79 12.54
N GLY A 61 -18.95 8.31 12.14
CA GLY A 61 -19.22 8.67 10.74
C GLY A 61 -18.26 9.72 10.19
N LEU A 62 -18.00 10.79 10.96
CA LEU A 62 -16.99 11.79 10.64
C LEU A 62 -15.59 11.18 10.59
N GLY A 63 -15.29 10.21 11.46
CA GLY A 63 -14.03 9.48 11.51
C GLY A 63 -13.73 8.70 10.23
N ILE A 64 -14.74 8.09 9.60
CA ILE A 64 -14.59 7.44 8.30
C ILE A 64 -14.20 8.46 7.23
N ILE A 65 -14.85 9.62 7.19
CA ILE A 65 -14.54 10.69 6.24
C ILE A 65 -13.12 11.21 6.50
N ASN A 66 -12.78 11.45 7.76
CA ASN A 66 -11.47 11.99 8.15
C ASN A 66 -10.32 11.01 7.87
N ALA A 67 -10.57 9.70 7.96
CA ALA A 67 -9.62 8.67 7.59
C ALA A 67 -9.21 8.75 6.11
N PHE A 68 -10.13 9.10 5.19
CA PHE A 68 -9.78 9.36 3.80
C PHE A 68 -8.88 10.60 3.63
N PHE A 69 -9.10 11.66 4.41
CA PHE A 69 -8.16 12.78 4.43
C PHE A 69 -6.80 12.39 5.00
N LEU A 70 -6.76 11.49 5.98
CA LEU A 70 -5.49 10.93 6.47
C LEU A 70 -4.80 10.05 5.42
N VAL A 71 -5.54 9.26 4.64
CA VAL A 71 -4.97 8.57 3.45
C VAL A 71 -4.37 9.59 2.50
N ARG A 72 -5.04 10.71 2.22
CA ARG A 72 -4.54 11.75 1.33
C ARG A 72 -3.27 12.41 1.86
N ILE A 73 -3.17 12.67 3.18
CA ILE A 73 -1.96 13.13 3.86
C ILE A 73 -0.85 12.06 3.73
N PHE A 74 -1.19 10.80 3.89
CA PHE A 74 -0.24 9.70 3.72
C PHE A 74 0.28 9.58 2.27
N ILE A 75 -0.53 9.89 1.25
CA ILE A 75 -0.06 9.94 -0.14
C ILE A 75 0.92 11.11 -0.37
N ILE A 76 0.79 12.23 0.34
CA ILE A 76 1.82 13.28 0.35
C ILE A 76 3.14 12.75 0.95
N GLN A 77 3.06 12.06 2.09
CA GLN A 77 4.23 11.39 2.70
C GLN A 77 4.88 10.39 1.73
N HIS A 78 4.07 9.59 1.07
CA HIS A 78 4.47 8.59 0.10
C HIS A 78 5.27 9.20 -1.06
N ASP A 79 4.76 10.24 -1.70
CA ASP A 79 5.45 10.92 -2.80
C ASP A 79 6.72 11.65 -2.33
N CYS A 80 6.72 12.19 -1.10
CA CYS A 80 7.95 12.68 -0.47
C CYS A 80 8.99 11.56 -0.30
N GLY A 81 8.56 10.34 0.00
CA GLY A 81 9.42 9.15 0.07
C GLY A 81 10.05 8.78 -1.28
N HIS A 82 9.31 8.94 -2.37
CA HIS A 82 9.79 8.80 -3.75
C HIS A 82 10.58 10.00 -4.27
N GLN A 83 10.64 11.08 -3.49
CA GLN A 83 11.28 12.33 -3.89
C GLN A 83 10.61 12.97 -5.12
N SER A 84 9.31 12.81 -5.29
CA SER A 84 8.50 13.27 -6.43
C SER A 84 7.56 14.43 -6.11
N PHE A 85 7.29 14.73 -4.81
CA PHE A 85 6.23 15.66 -4.43
C PHE A 85 6.57 17.14 -4.72
N VAL A 86 7.78 17.59 -4.37
CA VAL A 86 8.29 18.93 -4.63
C VAL A 86 9.78 18.88 -4.98
N LYS A 87 10.27 19.86 -5.75
CA LYS A 87 11.66 19.89 -6.23
C LYS A 87 12.71 20.01 -5.10
N ASN A 88 12.41 20.79 -4.08
CA ASN A 88 13.35 21.05 -2.98
C ASN A 88 13.42 19.83 -2.04
N ARG A 89 14.59 19.19 -1.94
CA ARG A 89 14.83 17.97 -1.14
C ARG A 89 14.65 18.18 0.36
N THR A 90 15.00 19.37 0.87
CA THR A 90 14.79 19.70 2.29
C THR A 90 13.29 19.86 2.58
N ALA A 91 12.58 20.59 1.72
CA ALA A 91 11.12 20.73 1.84
C ALA A 91 10.42 19.36 1.78
N GLN A 92 10.82 18.44 0.89
CA GLN A 92 10.28 17.08 0.85
C GLN A 92 10.46 16.34 2.17
N LYS A 93 11.64 16.43 2.78
CA LYS A 93 11.89 15.80 4.09
C LYS A 93 11.01 16.42 5.17
N ILE A 94 10.91 17.72 5.25
CA ILE A 94 10.08 18.43 6.24
C ILE A 94 8.61 18.04 6.08
N ILE A 95 8.08 18.09 4.85
CA ILE A 95 6.69 17.70 4.55
C ILE A 95 6.47 16.22 4.89
N GLY A 96 7.37 15.33 4.49
CA GLY A 96 7.26 13.90 4.77
C GLY A 96 7.26 13.59 6.27
N TYR A 97 8.12 14.26 7.05
CA TYR A 97 8.10 14.13 8.52
C TYR A 97 6.83 14.72 9.13
N ALA A 98 6.38 15.89 8.68
CA ALA A 98 5.12 16.46 9.15
C ALA A 98 3.95 15.49 8.91
N CYS A 99 3.81 14.94 7.70
CA CYS A 99 2.79 13.94 7.40
C CYS A 99 2.90 12.70 8.30
N SER A 100 4.12 12.28 8.67
CA SER A 100 4.36 11.08 9.48
C SER A 100 3.84 11.20 10.92
N TYR A 101 3.69 12.41 11.44
CA TYR A 101 3.04 12.62 12.75
C TYR A 101 1.53 12.35 12.69
N PHE A 102 0.88 12.69 11.59
CA PHE A 102 -0.54 12.43 11.40
C PHE A 102 -0.82 10.97 11.08
N SER A 103 -0.07 10.38 10.14
CA SER A 103 -0.20 8.97 9.76
C SER A 103 0.33 8.00 10.80
N THR A 104 1.10 8.49 11.76
CA THR A 104 1.89 7.72 12.73
C THR A 104 2.92 6.76 12.11
N ILE A 105 3.16 6.79 10.81
CA ILE A 105 4.07 5.90 10.09
C ILE A 105 5.44 6.59 9.94
N PRO A 106 6.56 6.05 10.48
CA PRO A 106 7.89 6.68 10.44
C PRO A 106 8.37 6.90 9.01
N PHE A 107 8.53 8.16 8.61
CA PHE A 107 8.77 8.57 7.24
C PHE A 107 9.93 7.82 6.56
N ASN A 108 11.15 7.99 7.05
CA ASN A 108 12.34 7.46 6.37
C ASN A 108 12.40 5.93 6.35
N TYR A 109 12.02 5.27 7.45
CA TYR A 109 12.04 3.82 7.53
C TYR A 109 11.00 3.20 6.59
N TRP A 110 9.80 3.76 6.58
CA TRP A 110 8.74 3.33 5.68
C TRP A 110 9.11 3.60 4.21
N ALA A 111 9.62 4.81 3.88
CA ALA A 111 10.04 5.15 2.54
C ALA A 111 11.13 4.20 2.01
N LYS A 112 12.06 3.76 2.87
CA LYS A 112 13.06 2.76 2.51
C LYS A 112 12.43 1.40 2.22
N SER A 113 11.52 0.94 3.07
CA SER A 113 10.79 -0.33 2.86
C SER A 113 9.98 -0.28 1.55
N HIS A 114 9.29 0.83 1.31
CA HIS A 114 8.50 1.06 0.12
C HIS A 114 9.36 1.15 -1.16
N SER A 115 10.54 1.74 -1.07
CA SER A 115 11.52 1.72 -2.17
C SER A 115 11.99 0.32 -2.52
N VAL A 116 12.15 -0.58 -1.54
CA VAL A 116 12.47 -1.99 -1.79
C VAL A 116 11.29 -2.70 -2.46
N HIS A 117 10.06 -2.43 -1.97
CA HIS A 117 8.83 -2.96 -2.57
C HIS A 117 8.73 -2.57 -4.06
N HIS A 118 8.90 -1.29 -4.42
CA HIS A 118 8.89 -0.86 -5.83
C HIS A 118 9.93 -1.57 -6.70
N LYS A 119 11.14 -1.72 -6.18
CA LYS A 119 12.24 -2.33 -6.92
C LYS A 119 12.07 -3.82 -7.14
N LEU A 120 11.36 -4.53 -6.26
CA LEU A 120 11.32 -5.99 -6.20
C LEU A 120 9.89 -6.54 -6.09
N ASN A 121 8.87 -5.72 -6.40
CA ASN A 121 7.48 -6.17 -6.41
C ASN A 121 7.32 -7.46 -7.22
N GLY A 122 6.62 -8.44 -6.64
CA GLY A 122 6.39 -9.73 -7.28
C GLY A 122 7.60 -10.67 -7.35
N GLN A 123 8.79 -10.29 -6.81
CA GLN A 123 9.91 -11.21 -6.68
C GLN A 123 9.72 -12.13 -5.47
N LEU A 124 9.63 -13.44 -5.70
CA LEU A 124 9.25 -14.43 -4.70
C LEU A 124 10.25 -14.58 -3.54
N GLU A 125 11.53 -14.29 -3.75
CA GLU A 125 12.57 -14.35 -2.70
C GLU A 125 12.44 -13.23 -1.67
N ILE A 126 11.83 -12.08 -2.02
CA ILE A 126 11.76 -10.88 -1.18
C ILE A 126 10.31 -10.50 -0.83
N ARG A 127 9.41 -11.45 -0.94
CA ARG A 127 7.95 -11.29 -0.73
C ARG A 127 7.54 -10.76 0.64
N ASP A 128 8.44 -10.78 1.64
CA ASP A 128 8.14 -10.40 3.02
C ASP A 128 8.41 -8.92 3.32
N ILE A 129 8.94 -8.16 2.34
CA ILE A 129 9.29 -6.74 2.55
C ILE A 129 8.33 -5.85 1.78
N GLY A 130 7.45 -5.17 2.53
CA GLY A 130 6.51 -4.21 1.95
C GLY A 130 5.40 -4.82 1.10
N ASP A 131 5.14 -6.14 1.21
CA ASP A 131 4.03 -6.82 0.53
C ASP A 131 3.38 -7.85 1.46
N VAL A 132 2.21 -8.34 1.05
CA VAL A 132 1.51 -9.46 1.70
C VAL A 132 2.22 -10.75 1.32
N THR A 133 2.77 -11.45 2.33
CA THR A 133 3.47 -12.72 2.12
C THR A 133 2.58 -13.71 1.37
N THR A 134 3.03 -14.09 0.17
CA THR A 134 2.32 -15.01 -0.72
C THR A 134 3.22 -16.21 -1.02
N TYR A 135 2.79 -17.40 -0.60
CA TYR A 135 3.47 -18.64 -0.93
C TYR A 135 2.97 -19.23 -2.24
N THR A 136 3.85 -19.96 -2.92
CA THR A 136 3.46 -20.72 -4.11
C THR A 136 2.67 -21.96 -3.72
N VAL A 137 1.92 -22.52 -4.68
CA VAL A 137 1.20 -23.79 -4.52
C VAL A 137 2.17 -24.91 -4.12
N ALA A 138 3.34 -24.95 -4.74
CA ALA A 138 4.37 -25.95 -4.48
C ALA A 138 4.94 -25.83 -3.06
N GLU A 139 5.23 -24.61 -2.58
CA GLU A 139 5.68 -24.38 -1.21
C GLU A 139 4.61 -24.75 -0.18
N PHE A 140 3.35 -24.36 -0.41
CA PHE A 140 2.26 -24.63 0.50
C PHE A 140 1.96 -26.11 0.62
N LYS A 141 2.15 -26.90 -0.46
CA LYS A 141 2.04 -28.36 -0.43
C LYS A 141 3.03 -28.99 0.57
N GLN A 142 4.24 -28.44 0.69
CA GLN A 142 5.28 -28.94 1.60
C GLN A 142 5.05 -28.57 3.08
N PHE A 143 4.16 -27.64 3.36
CA PHE A 143 3.87 -27.22 4.72
C PHE A 143 3.22 -28.34 5.54
N ASN A 144 3.69 -28.52 6.78
CA ASN A 144 3.00 -29.35 7.76
C ASN A 144 1.63 -28.75 8.13
N ARG A 145 0.79 -29.53 8.81
CA ARG A 145 -0.59 -29.11 9.19
C ARG A 145 -0.60 -27.79 9.97
N THR A 146 0.30 -27.61 10.91
CA THR A 146 0.40 -26.42 11.75
C THR A 146 0.73 -25.18 10.92
N LYS A 147 1.73 -25.25 10.02
CA LYS A 147 2.09 -24.14 9.15
C LYS A 147 1.00 -23.78 8.14
N ARG A 148 0.31 -24.81 7.58
CA ARG A 148 -0.88 -24.59 6.72
C ARG A 148 -2.00 -23.88 7.50
N PHE A 149 -2.26 -24.28 8.75
CA PHE A 149 -3.26 -23.65 9.61
C PHE A 149 -2.93 -22.17 9.85
N TRP A 150 -1.74 -21.85 10.32
CA TRP A 150 -1.35 -20.45 10.60
C TRP A 150 -1.30 -19.58 9.34
N TYR A 151 -0.90 -20.12 8.19
CA TYR A 151 -0.97 -19.36 6.94
C TYR A 151 -2.43 -19.10 6.52
N LYS A 152 -3.35 -20.04 6.72
CA LYS A 152 -4.78 -19.81 6.47
C LYS A 152 -5.36 -18.75 7.42
N VAL A 153 -4.98 -18.76 8.70
CA VAL A 153 -5.35 -17.71 9.67
C VAL A 153 -4.82 -16.36 9.20
N TYR A 154 -3.53 -16.28 8.86
CA TYR A 154 -2.90 -15.06 8.34
C TYR A 154 -3.62 -14.51 7.09
N ARG A 155 -4.02 -15.37 6.16
CA ARG A 155 -4.71 -14.98 4.93
C ARG A 155 -6.24 -14.90 5.08
N SER A 156 -6.79 -15.05 6.29
CA SER A 156 -8.22 -14.86 6.53
C SER A 156 -8.65 -13.41 6.36
N PRO A 157 -9.88 -13.11 5.91
CA PRO A 157 -10.34 -11.72 5.73
C PRO A 157 -10.25 -10.87 7.00
N ILE A 158 -10.55 -11.46 8.17
CA ILE A 158 -10.49 -10.76 9.46
C ILE A 158 -9.04 -10.31 9.76
N VAL A 159 -8.07 -11.21 9.60
CA VAL A 159 -6.66 -10.86 9.83
C VAL A 159 -6.18 -9.88 8.77
N MET A 160 -6.50 -10.11 7.49
CA MET A 160 -6.01 -9.26 6.40
C MET A 160 -6.57 -7.84 6.40
N PHE A 161 -7.85 -7.65 6.76
CA PHE A 161 -8.54 -6.38 6.57
C PHE A 161 -8.97 -5.69 7.87
N LEU A 162 -8.75 -6.31 9.03
CA LEU A 162 -9.03 -5.71 10.33
C LEU A 162 -7.80 -5.77 11.24
N LEU A 163 -7.37 -6.95 11.67
CA LEU A 163 -6.30 -7.09 12.66
C LEU A 163 -4.92 -6.73 12.09
N GLY A 164 -4.64 -7.14 10.85
CA GLY A 164 -3.38 -6.85 10.16
C GLY A 164 -3.13 -5.35 9.94
N PRO A 165 -4.10 -4.58 9.43
CA PRO A 165 -3.99 -3.12 9.34
C PRO A 165 -3.68 -2.45 10.67
N ILE A 166 -4.40 -2.79 11.72
CA ILE A 166 -4.16 -2.28 13.07
C ILE A 166 -2.74 -2.66 13.54
N TYR A 167 -2.36 -3.93 13.43
CA TYR A 167 -1.01 -4.38 13.74
C TYR A 167 0.06 -3.63 12.94
N TYR A 168 -0.15 -3.40 11.65
CA TYR A 168 0.80 -2.72 10.78
C TYR A 168 1.05 -1.28 11.20
N VAL A 169 -0.01 -0.50 11.46
CA VAL A 169 0.11 0.92 11.83
C VAL A 169 0.59 1.08 13.27
N PHE A 170 0.00 0.34 14.23
CA PHE A 170 0.25 0.56 15.66
C PHE A 170 1.45 -0.20 16.21
N ILE A 171 1.89 -1.31 15.58
CA ILE A 171 2.94 -2.17 16.11
C ILE A 171 4.09 -2.35 15.13
N HIS A 172 3.82 -2.81 13.91
CA HIS A 172 4.88 -3.16 12.94
C HIS A 172 5.78 -1.96 12.64
N ASN A 173 5.19 -0.80 12.36
CA ASN A 173 5.95 0.42 12.06
C ASN A 173 6.61 1.08 13.29
N ARG A 174 6.27 0.65 14.52
CA ARG A 174 6.98 1.09 15.74
C ARG A 174 8.29 0.35 15.98
N LEU A 175 8.48 -0.79 15.30
CA LEU A 175 9.60 -1.70 15.52
C LEU A 175 10.41 -1.83 14.23
N ALA A 176 11.67 -1.40 14.25
CA ALA A 176 12.57 -1.52 13.10
C ALA A 176 13.03 -2.97 12.90
N LYS A 177 12.12 -3.87 12.48
CA LYS A 177 12.33 -5.33 12.42
C LYS A 177 13.10 -5.80 11.18
N ILE A 178 13.20 -5.02 10.10
CA ILE A 178 13.89 -5.43 8.88
C ILE A 178 15.39 -5.53 9.15
N LYS A 179 15.94 -6.73 9.02
CA LYS A 179 17.34 -7.05 9.37
C LYS A 179 18.35 -6.73 8.26
N LEU A 180 17.91 -6.28 7.09
CA LEU A 180 18.82 -5.94 5.99
C LEU A 180 19.79 -4.81 6.39
N PRO A 181 21.09 -4.88 6.01
CA PRO A 181 22.08 -3.85 6.34
C PRO A 181 21.63 -2.44 5.95
N ALA A 182 20.95 -2.30 4.81
CA ALA A 182 20.43 -1.03 4.30
C ALA A 182 19.39 -0.35 5.22
N PHE A 183 18.87 -1.03 6.27
CA PHE A 183 17.90 -0.51 7.23
C PHE A 183 18.50 -0.11 8.58
N GLN A 184 19.77 -0.45 8.85
CA GLN A 184 20.40 -0.18 10.15
C GLN A 184 20.41 1.32 10.49
N ASN A 185 20.74 2.17 9.51
CA ASN A 185 20.80 3.63 9.69
C ASN A 185 19.45 4.28 10.00
N PHE A 186 18.34 3.58 9.75
CA PHE A 186 16.99 4.13 9.98
C PHE A 186 16.41 3.80 11.35
N LYS A 187 17.04 2.89 12.13
CA LYS A 187 16.54 2.47 13.44
C LYS A 187 16.44 3.63 14.42
N LYS A 188 17.47 4.48 14.50
CA LYS A 188 17.46 5.67 15.36
C LYS A 188 16.31 6.62 15.01
N GLY A 189 16.00 6.78 13.73
CA GLY A 189 14.88 7.60 13.26
C GLY A 189 13.52 7.04 13.68
N VAL A 190 13.34 5.71 13.72
CA VAL A 190 12.11 5.08 14.23
C VAL A 190 11.95 5.34 15.73
N VAL A 191 13.02 5.20 16.51
CA VAL A 191 13.01 5.49 17.97
C VAL A 191 12.66 6.95 18.22
N LEU A 192 13.32 7.89 17.54
CA LEU A 192 13.03 9.32 17.66
C LEU A 192 11.58 9.64 17.28
N ASN A 193 11.07 9.09 16.18
CA ASN A 193 9.68 9.27 15.78
C ASN A 193 8.71 8.75 16.86
N ASN A 194 8.99 7.60 17.46
CA ASN A 194 8.17 7.05 18.56
C ASN A 194 8.15 7.96 19.79
N ILE A 195 9.32 8.50 20.18
CA ILE A 195 9.42 9.43 21.33
C ILE A 195 8.61 10.71 21.03
N LEU A 196 8.79 11.30 19.85
CA LEU A 196 8.08 12.52 19.47
C LEU A 196 6.56 12.31 19.39
N LEU A 197 6.10 11.17 18.88
CA LEU A 197 4.68 10.80 18.91
C LEU A 197 4.15 10.64 20.33
N LEU A 198 4.92 9.97 21.20
CA LEU A 198 4.53 9.80 22.60
C LEU A 198 4.37 11.16 23.29
N VAL A 199 5.33 12.08 23.08
CA VAL A 199 5.27 13.45 23.62
C VAL A 199 4.06 14.20 23.07
N ALA A 200 3.83 14.16 21.75
CA ALA A 200 2.68 14.83 21.13
C ALA A 200 1.34 14.28 21.67
N PHE A 201 1.22 12.96 21.81
CA PHE A 201 0.00 12.32 22.35
C PHE A 201 -0.19 12.63 23.83
N ALA A 202 0.90 12.70 24.61
CA ALA A 202 0.83 13.14 25.99
C ALA A 202 0.31 14.59 26.11
N ILE A 203 0.87 15.52 25.33
CA ILE A 203 0.40 16.90 25.30
C ILE A 203 -1.10 16.96 24.95
N LEU A 204 -1.52 16.30 23.84
CA LEU A 204 -2.91 16.30 23.43
C LEU A 204 -3.85 15.62 24.45
N GLY A 205 -3.40 14.49 25.03
CA GLY A 205 -4.18 13.79 26.05
C GLY A 205 -4.40 14.61 27.33
N PHE A 206 -3.36 15.32 27.80
CA PHE A 206 -3.48 16.17 28.97
C PHE A 206 -4.25 17.48 28.71
N THR A 207 -4.15 18.04 27.51
CA THR A 207 -4.85 19.29 27.16
C THR A 207 -6.31 19.10 26.76
N LEU A 208 -6.62 18.00 26.04
CA LEU A 208 -7.95 17.73 25.50
C LEU A 208 -8.75 16.71 26.34
N GLY A 209 -8.12 16.08 27.31
CA GLY A 209 -8.68 14.94 28.04
C GLY A 209 -8.47 13.61 27.31
N TRP A 210 -7.82 12.66 28.00
CA TRP A 210 -7.40 11.37 27.41
C TRP A 210 -8.53 10.59 26.75
N ALA A 211 -9.70 10.53 27.40
CA ALA A 211 -10.82 9.76 26.86
C ALA A 211 -11.31 10.32 25.51
N LYS A 212 -11.58 11.63 25.43
CA LYS A 212 -12.06 12.28 24.21
C LYS A 212 -10.99 12.23 23.11
N PHE A 213 -9.74 12.56 23.45
CA PHE A 213 -8.62 12.50 22.52
C PHE A 213 -8.46 11.11 21.91
N LEU A 214 -8.41 10.05 22.72
CA LEU A 214 -8.25 8.68 22.26
C LEU A 214 -9.44 8.20 21.42
N LEU A 215 -10.67 8.49 21.84
CA LEU A 215 -11.87 8.12 21.06
C LEU A 215 -11.83 8.71 19.65
N VAL A 216 -11.49 9.99 19.53
CA VAL A 216 -11.38 10.65 18.21
C VAL A 216 -10.20 10.10 17.41
N HIS A 217 -9.01 10.13 18.00
CA HIS A 217 -7.77 9.87 17.28
C HIS A 217 -7.65 8.39 16.85
N LEU A 218 -8.00 7.45 17.74
CA LEU A 218 -7.97 6.02 17.43
C LEU A 218 -9.03 5.65 16.38
N THR A 219 -10.22 6.27 16.41
CA THR A 219 -11.23 6.07 15.37
C THR A 219 -10.66 6.41 13.99
N VAL A 220 -10.01 7.57 13.85
CA VAL A 220 -9.39 7.96 12.58
C VAL A 220 -8.26 7.00 12.18
N LEU A 221 -7.35 6.66 13.10
CA LEU A 221 -6.20 5.80 12.80
C LEU A 221 -6.61 4.37 12.43
N VAL A 222 -7.62 3.80 13.11
CA VAL A 222 -8.13 2.47 12.79
C VAL A 222 -8.78 2.46 11.40
N MET A 223 -9.65 3.43 11.10
CA MET A 223 -10.27 3.53 9.78
C MET A 223 -9.24 3.80 8.69
N PHE A 224 -8.27 4.68 8.93
CA PHE A 224 -7.14 4.92 8.03
C PHE A 224 -6.36 3.63 7.73
N SER A 225 -6.03 2.85 8.77
CA SER A 225 -5.27 1.62 8.60
C SER A 225 -6.01 0.61 7.71
N ILE A 226 -7.32 0.45 7.92
CA ILE A 226 -8.18 -0.45 7.14
C ILE A 226 -8.23 0.00 5.68
N ILE A 227 -8.51 1.29 5.43
CA ILE A 227 -8.61 1.84 4.07
C ILE A 227 -7.27 1.74 3.35
N ALA A 228 -6.17 2.16 3.98
CA ALA A 228 -4.85 2.14 3.36
C ALA A 228 -4.40 0.72 2.99
N ILE A 229 -4.58 -0.26 3.89
CA ILE A 229 -4.21 -1.66 3.62
C ILE A 229 -5.16 -2.30 2.59
N TRP A 230 -6.45 -1.93 2.59
CA TRP A 230 -7.37 -2.37 1.54
C TRP A 230 -6.88 -1.93 0.14
N PHE A 231 -6.54 -0.63 -0.02
CA PHE A 231 -6.00 -0.12 -1.28
C PHE A 231 -4.73 -0.86 -1.68
N PHE A 232 -3.77 -0.99 -0.75
CA PHE A 232 -2.54 -1.72 -0.99
C PHE A 232 -2.79 -3.18 -1.42
N TYR A 233 -3.72 -3.88 -0.77
CA TYR A 233 -4.08 -5.25 -1.10
C TYR A 233 -4.66 -5.36 -2.52
N VAL A 234 -5.62 -4.51 -2.87
CA VAL A 234 -6.23 -4.49 -4.20
C VAL A 234 -5.21 -4.23 -5.29
N GLN A 235 -4.20 -3.42 -5.00
CA GLN A 235 -3.17 -3.04 -5.96
C GLN A 235 -2.22 -4.18 -6.32
N HIS A 236 -2.03 -5.20 -5.47
CA HIS A 236 -1.01 -6.24 -5.65
C HIS A 236 -1.51 -7.68 -5.55
N GLN A 237 -2.69 -7.92 -4.98
CA GLN A 237 -3.19 -9.27 -4.68
C GLN A 237 -4.34 -9.69 -5.62
N HIS A 238 -4.22 -9.36 -6.91
CA HIS A 238 -5.21 -9.74 -7.92
C HIS A 238 -4.88 -11.09 -8.59
N GLU A 239 -5.86 -11.70 -9.26
CA GLU A 239 -5.73 -13.05 -9.81
C GLU A 239 -4.58 -13.15 -10.82
N HIS A 240 -4.52 -12.23 -11.78
CA HIS A 240 -3.51 -12.20 -12.84
C HIS A 240 -2.29 -11.32 -12.48
N SER A 241 -1.90 -11.29 -11.21
CA SER A 241 -0.69 -10.60 -10.75
C SER A 241 0.55 -11.22 -11.39
N TYR A 242 1.67 -10.51 -11.31
CA TYR A 242 2.96 -11.03 -11.76
C TYR A 242 3.82 -11.37 -10.56
N LYS A 243 4.18 -12.66 -10.41
CA LYS A 243 5.11 -13.12 -9.37
C LYS A 243 6.08 -14.12 -9.98
N GLN A 244 7.38 -13.85 -9.81
CA GLN A 244 8.45 -14.69 -10.40
C GLN A 244 9.63 -14.83 -9.43
N TRP A 245 10.36 -15.93 -9.58
CA TRP A 245 11.67 -16.08 -8.99
C TRP A 245 12.67 -15.15 -9.68
N LYS A 246 13.69 -14.67 -8.98
CA LYS A 246 14.68 -13.68 -9.44
C LYS A 246 15.21 -13.97 -10.85
N LYS A 247 15.47 -15.23 -11.17
CA LYS A 247 15.98 -15.67 -12.49
C LYS A 247 15.09 -15.23 -13.66
N ASN A 248 13.77 -15.20 -13.46
CA ASN A 248 12.80 -14.91 -14.52
C ASN A 248 12.07 -13.58 -14.28
N TRP A 249 12.37 -12.89 -13.19
CA TRP A 249 11.73 -11.65 -12.81
C TRP A 249 12.15 -10.49 -13.74
N ASP A 250 11.22 -9.64 -14.07
CA ASP A 250 11.42 -8.45 -14.89
C ASP A 250 10.71 -7.24 -14.27
N TYR A 251 11.41 -6.11 -14.21
CA TYR A 251 10.90 -4.90 -13.56
C TYR A 251 9.68 -4.31 -14.26
N VAL A 252 9.76 -4.13 -15.59
CA VAL A 252 8.69 -3.47 -16.37
C VAL A 252 7.42 -4.31 -16.33
N THR A 253 7.55 -5.62 -16.51
CA THR A 253 6.44 -6.57 -16.43
C THR A 253 5.83 -6.58 -15.02
N SER A 254 6.67 -6.54 -13.98
CA SER A 254 6.21 -6.47 -12.60
C SER A 254 5.46 -5.16 -12.30
N ALA A 255 5.97 -4.04 -12.77
CA ALA A 255 5.30 -2.75 -12.60
C ALA A 255 3.92 -2.73 -13.25
N LEU A 256 3.81 -3.21 -14.48
CA LEU A 256 2.60 -3.09 -15.29
C LEU A 256 1.58 -4.21 -15.07
N LYS A 257 2.00 -5.47 -14.90
CA LYS A 257 1.13 -6.63 -14.64
C LYS A 257 1.03 -6.99 -13.15
N GLY A 258 2.06 -6.69 -12.35
CA GLY A 258 2.05 -6.95 -10.90
C GLY A 258 1.30 -5.90 -10.09
N SER A 259 0.82 -4.84 -10.73
CA SER A 259 0.03 -3.78 -10.12
C SER A 259 -1.25 -3.51 -10.91
N THR A 260 -2.32 -3.07 -10.22
CA THR A 260 -3.62 -2.84 -10.85
C THR A 260 -3.85 -1.39 -11.23
N TYR A 261 -4.88 -1.17 -12.04
CA TYR A 261 -5.62 0.09 -12.08
C TYR A 261 -6.92 -0.08 -11.30
N TYR A 262 -6.96 0.42 -10.06
CA TYR A 262 -8.17 0.40 -9.24
C TYR A 262 -9.08 1.56 -9.62
N LYS A 263 -10.07 1.25 -10.47
CA LYS A 263 -11.01 2.23 -11.04
C LYS A 263 -12.17 2.45 -10.09
N ILE A 264 -12.16 3.57 -9.37
CA ILE A 264 -13.16 3.98 -8.39
C ILE A 264 -13.75 5.36 -8.74
N PRO A 265 -14.89 5.77 -8.12
CA PRO A 265 -15.48 7.08 -8.34
C PRO A 265 -14.49 8.25 -8.14
N ARG A 266 -14.70 9.34 -8.85
CA ARG A 266 -13.77 10.50 -8.88
C ARG A 266 -13.44 11.06 -7.50
N VAL A 267 -14.42 11.11 -6.58
CA VAL A 267 -14.23 11.60 -5.23
C VAL A 267 -13.23 10.74 -4.45
N PHE A 268 -13.33 9.41 -4.54
CA PHE A 268 -12.40 8.50 -3.86
C PHE A 268 -11.02 8.52 -4.52
N ASN A 269 -10.93 8.65 -5.85
CA ASN A 269 -9.63 8.87 -6.51
C ASN A 269 -8.95 10.14 -6.02
N TRP A 270 -9.70 11.23 -5.86
CA TRP A 270 -9.17 12.48 -5.33
C TRP A 270 -8.73 12.32 -3.86
N LEU A 271 -9.55 11.73 -3.00
CA LEU A 271 -9.24 11.46 -1.60
C LEU A 271 -8.02 10.57 -1.41
N THR A 272 -7.76 9.65 -2.33
CA THR A 272 -6.61 8.73 -2.29
C THR A 272 -5.46 9.18 -3.20
N GLY A 273 -5.42 10.46 -3.60
CA GLY A 273 -4.33 11.02 -4.43
C GLY A 273 -4.12 10.28 -5.75
N ASN A 274 -5.18 9.78 -6.39
CA ASN A 274 -5.13 9.00 -7.64
C ASN A 274 -4.24 7.74 -7.59
N ILE A 275 -3.86 7.26 -6.40
CA ILE A 275 -2.96 6.11 -6.24
C ILE A 275 -3.56 4.79 -6.78
N GLY A 276 -4.86 4.78 -7.10
CA GLY A 276 -5.49 3.69 -7.83
C GLY A 276 -4.89 3.44 -9.22
N ILE A 277 -4.20 4.43 -9.81
CA ILE A 277 -3.42 4.30 -11.05
C ILE A 277 -2.04 3.71 -10.70
N HIS A 278 -2.03 2.52 -10.09
CA HIS A 278 -0.86 2.01 -9.39
C HIS A 278 0.22 1.43 -10.31
N HIS A 279 -0.17 0.86 -11.45
CA HIS A 279 0.77 0.36 -12.45
C HIS A 279 1.65 1.47 -13.05
N VAL A 280 1.11 2.67 -13.27
CA VAL A 280 1.89 3.83 -13.72
C VAL A 280 2.83 4.31 -12.62
N HIS A 281 2.34 4.32 -11.38
CA HIS A 281 3.14 4.68 -10.22
C HIS A 281 4.31 3.69 -10.01
N HIS A 282 4.09 2.38 -10.17
CA HIS A 282 5.18 1.38 -10.12
C HIS A 282 6.16 1.51 -11.28
N LEU A 283 5.68 1.82 -12.49
CA LEU A 283 6.52 1.99 -13.66
C LEU A 283 7.46 3.20 -13.51
N ASN A 284 6.94 4.32 -12.99
CA ASN A 284 7.72 5.52 -12.74
C ASN A 284 7.28 6.24 -11.45
N PRO A 285 7.84 5.87 -10.29
CA PRO A 285 7.48 6.45 -9.01
C PRO A 285 7.89 7.93 -8.83
N LEU A 286 8.62 8.49 -9.79
CA LEU A 286 8.93 9.91 -9.82
C LEU A 286 7.76 10.77 -10.33
N ILE A 287 6.72 10.16 -10.87
CA ILE A 287 5.49 10.87 -11.24
C ILE A 287 4.69 11.14 -9.98
N PRO A 288 4.54 12.41 -9.54
CA PRO A 288 3.77 12.71 -8.35
C PRO A 288 2.28 12.39 -8.55
N ASN A 289 1.60 12.04 -7.48
CA ASN A 289 0.21 11.60 -7.51
C ASN A 289 -0.74 12.56 -8.25
N TYR A 290 -0.50 13.86 -8.15
CA TYR A 290 -1.31 14.89 -8.81
C TYR A 290 -1.10 14.95 -10.34
N ASN A 291 -0.11 14.24 -10.89
CA ASN A 291 0.12 14.10 -12.34
C ASN A 291 -0.31 12.73 -12.89
N LEU A 292 -0.54 11.69 -12.05
CA LEU A 292 -0.88 10.33 -12.48
C LEU A 292 -2.11 10.31 -13.40
N LYS A 293 -3.17 11.05 -13.07
CA LYS A 293 -4.38 11.11 -13.88
C LYS A 293 -4.11 11.71 -15.27
N LYS A 294 -3.35 12.80 -15.34
CA LYS A 294 -2.96 13.40 -16.63
C LYS A 294 -2.09 12.44 -17.42
N CYS A 295 -1.14 11.78 -16.77
CA CYS A 295 -0.26 10.80 -17.42
C CYS A 295 -1.04 9.69 -18.13
N ILE A 296 -1.98 9.04 -17.46
CA ILE A 296 -2.74 7.93 -18.04
C ILE A 296 -3.73 8.40 -19.12
N GLN A 297 -4.26 9.62 -19.03
CA GLN A 297 -5.15 10.20 -20.03
C GLN A 297 -4.42 10.52 -21.33
N GLU A 298 -3.20 11.03 -21.26
CA GLU A 298 -2.39 11.37 -22.43
C GLU A 298 -1.59 10.17 -22.99
N ASN A 299 -1.56 9.03 -22.25
CA ASN A 299 -0.87 7.80 -22.66
C ASN A 299 -1.82 6.59 -22.55
N PRO A 300 -2.86 6.48 -23.41
CA PRO A 300 -3.87 5.40 -23.32
C PRO A 300 -3.29 3.99 -23.43
N TRP A 301 -2.12 3.83 -24.06
CA TRP A 301 -1.40 2.57 -24.19
C TRP A 301 -1.06 1.92 -22.83
N LEU A 302 -0.91 2.73 -21.77
CA LEU A 302 -0.67 2.23 -20.41
C LEU A 302 -1.82 1.34 -19.89
N ASN A 303 -3.05 1.54 -20.37
CA ASN A 303 -4.22 0.75 -19.94
C ASN A 303 -4.28 -0.67 -20.53
N GLN A 304 -3.38 -1.02 -21.46
CA GLN A 304 -3.37 -2.33 -22.11
C GLN A 304 -2.77 -3.44 -21.22
N PHE A 305 -1.99 -3.07 -20.20
CA PHE A 305 -1.19 -4.01 -19.43
C PHE A 305 -1.80 -4.40 -18.09
N PRO A 306 -2.33 -3.47 -17.25
CA PRO A 306 -2.76 -3.79 -15.90
C PRO A 306 -4.12 -4.49 -15.89
N THR A 307 -4.35 -5.26 -14.83
CA THR A 307 -5.72 -5.65 -14.49
C THR A 307 -6.49 -4.43 -13.99
N ILE A 308 -7.56 -4.06 -14.69
CA ILE A 308 -8.45 -2.96 -14.29
C ILE A 308 -9.53 -3.53 -13.36
N ILE A 309 -9.61 -3.03 -12.14
CA ILE A 309 -10.49 -3.55 -11.09
C ILE A 309 -11.43 -2.44 -10.61
N GLY A 310 -12.74 -2.74 -10.61
CA GLY A 310 -13.76 -1.90 -9.98
C GLY A 310 -13.97 -2.25 -8.50
N PHE A 311 -14.73 -1.42 -7.77
CA PHE A 311 -14.98 -1.63 -6.34
C PHE A 311 -15.63 -3.01 -6.06
N LYS A 312 -16.66 -3.40 -6.82
CA LYS A 312 -17.35 -4.69 -6.63
C LYS A 312 -16.41 -5.89 -6.85
N ASP A 313 -15.54 -5.81 -7.86
CA ASP A 313 -14.59 -6.90 -8.16
C ASP A 313 -13.46 -6.97 -7.16
N SER A 314 -13.08 -5.83 -6.56
CA SER A 314 -12.05 -5.81 -5.52
C SER A 314 -12.41 -6.67 -4.31
N LEU A 315 -13.70 -6.82 -3.98
CA LEU A 315 -14.16 -7.68 -2.87
C LEU A 315 -13.85 -9.17 -3.12
N LYS A 316 -13.82 -9.60 -4.38
CA LYS A 316 -13.49 -10.99 -4.77
C LYS A 316 -12.02 -11.33 -4.54
N LEU A 317 -11.14 -10.32 -4.52
CA LEU A 317 -9.70 -10.51 -4.36
C LEU A 317 -9.34 -11.12 -2.99
N ALA A 318 -10.21 -10.97 -2.00
CA ALA A 318 -10.04 -11.60 -0.70
C ALA A 318 -9.92 -13.14 -0.78
N SER A 319 -10.34 -13.78 -1.88
CA SER A 319 -10.18 -15.21 -2.12
C SER A 319 -8.79 -15.62 -2.61
N ASN A 320 -7.99 -14.69 -3.16
CA ASN A 320 -6.65 -14.94 -3.68
C ASN A 320 -5.67 -15.24 -2.55
N LYS A 321 -5.11 -16.44 -2.48
CA LYS A 321 -4.32 -16.91 -1.34
C LYS A 321 -2.93 -17.43 -1.67
N LEU A 322 -2.80 -18.14 -2.79
CA LEU A 322 -1.58 -18.83 -3.22
C LEU A 322 -1.26 -18.46 -4.66
N TRP A 323 0.04 -18.44 -4.99
CA TRP A 323 0.51 -18.25 -6.36
C TRP A 323 0.69 -19.59 -7.06
N ASP A 324 -0.03 -19.82 -8.16
CA ASP A 324 0.18 -20.98 -9.01
C ASP A 324 1.21 -20.67 -10.11
N GLU A 325 2.40 -21.25 -9.96
CA GLU A 325 3.52 -21.06 -10.90
C GLU A 325 3.27 -21.72 -12.26
N THR A 326 2.36 -22.70 -12.34
CA THR A 326 2.02 -23.39 -13.58
C THR A 326 1.03 -22.60 -14.40
N GLN A 327 -0.02 -22.09 -13.74
CA GLN A 327 -1.08 -21.31 -14.37
C GLN A 327 -0.78 -19.80 -14.39
N GLN A 328 0.28 -19.34 -13.73
CA GLN A 328 0.69 -17.93 -13.60
C GLN A 328 -0.46 -17.03 -13.10
N ARG A 329 -1.14 -17.48 -12.03
CA ARG A 329 -2.22 -16.74 -11.39
C ARG A 329 -2.34 -17.06 -9.90
N MET A 330 -3.03 -16.18 -9.19
CA MET A 330 -3.42 -16.43 -7.81
C MET A 330 -4.62 -17.38 -7.75
N ILE A 331 -4.59 -18.33 -6.80
CA ILE A 331 -5.68 -19.27 -6.56
C ILE A 331 -6.17 -19.21 -5.10
N SER A 332 -7.37 -19.71 -4.87
CA SER A 332 -7.93 -19.88 -3.53
C SER A 332 -7.43 -21.15 -2.83
N PHE A 333 -7.59 -21.22 -1.50
CA PHE A 333 -7.35 -22.49 -0.78
C PHE A 333 -8.28 -23.62 -1.23
N LYS A 334 -9.53 -23.29 -1.62
CA LYS A 334 -10.48 -24.30 -2.13
C LYS A 334 -9.92 -24.95 -3.39
N GLU A 335 -9.49 -24.13 -4.34
CA GLU A 335 -8.89 -24.59 -5.59
C GLU A 335 -7.60 -25.38 -5.36
N PHE A 336 -6.74 -24.94 -4.41
CA PHE A 336 -5.56 -25.70 -4.02
C PHE A 336 -5.90 -27.13 -3.57
N TYR A 337 -6.90 -27.30 -2.68
CA TYR A 337 -7.27 -28.63 -2.20
C TYR A 337 -7.93 -29.48 -3.29
N ASP A 338 -8.61 -28.88 -4.26
CA ASP A 338 -9.13 -29.58 -5.43
C ASP A 338 -8.01 -30.10 -6.33
N LEU A 339 -6.97 -29.26 -6.56
CA LEU A 339 -5.77 -29.69 -7.30
C LEU A 339 -4.98 -30.77 -6.54
N GLU A 340 -4.86 -30.66 -5.22
CA GLU A 340 -4.15 -31.63 -4.38
C GLU A 340 -4.84 -33.01 -4.45
N ARG A 341 -6.18 -33.07 -4.36
CA ARG A 341 -6.97 -34.30 -4.47
C ARG A 341 -6.83 -34.98 -5.83
N ARG A 342 -6.71 -34.19 -6.89
CA ARG A 342 -6.53 -34.68 -8.28
C ARG A 342 -5.09 -35.04 -8.61
N GLY A 343 -4.14 -34.85 -7.70
CA GLY A 343 -2.71 -35.10 -7.95
C GLY A 343 -2.06 -34.14 -8.96
N LEU A 344 -2.67 -32.96 -9.18
CA LEU A 344 -2.26 -32.00 -10.22
C LEU A 344 -1.29 -30.92 -9.72
N ILE A 345 -0.87 -30.98 -8.45
CA ILE A 345 0.09 -30.01 -7.91
C ILE A 345 1.51 -30.37 -8.37
N PRO A 346 2.21 -29.46 -9.05
CA PRO A 346 3.56 -29.72 -9.52
C PRO A 346 4.53 -29.95 -8.35
N VAL A 347 5.57 -30.76 -8.61
CA VAL A 347 6.70 -30.90 -7.69
C VAL A 347 7.46 -29.57 -7.69
N PRO A 348 7.92 -29.08 -6.52
CA PRO A 348 8.70 -27.86 -6.46
C PRO A 348 9.94 -27.94 -7.32
N VAL A 349 10.14 -26.95 -8.19
CA VAL A 349 11.43 -26.77 -8.84
C VAL A 349 12.37 -26.24 -7.76
N LYS A 350 13.32 -27.06 -7.31
CA LYS A 350 14.42 -26.56 -6.47
C LYS A 350 15.14 -25.47 -7.26
N SER A 351 15.11 -24.24 -6.73
CA SER A 351 15.85 -23.08 -7.24
C SER A 351 17.36 -23.30 -7.10
#